data_a593ba38dccd6b23d4def125fef5999b
#
_entry.id   a593ba38dccd6b23d4def125fef5999b
#
_cell.length_a   1.000
_cell.length_b   1.000
_cell.length_c   1.000
_cell.angle_alpha   90.00
_cell.angle_beta   90.00
_cell.angle_gamma   90.00
#
_symmetry.space_group_name_H-M   'P 1'
#
loop_
_entity.id
_entity.type
_entity.pdbx_description
1 polymer ?
#
loop_
_entity_poly.entity_id
_entity_poly.type
_entity_poly.pdbx_seq_one_letter_code
_entity_poly.pdbx_strand_id
1 'polypeptide(L)'
;MIGTTTIDNGPTTIFSSKLLSRGQKDLFNNALKVESSDFIKTSANRIKPVFLKAAHKNVVITSKNGVEALLNNCAAEDLNFETIYCVGRRTKRLIEQKIGPVKHSEKNAKALAKYLVEFIEGSEVTYFCSDIRMDDLPTILEESNIKVQEIEAYSTKLEAPKLGKSIEGVMFYSPSTIQSFLQKNTPECIAYCIGESTAKEAKKYFKDVRVAKIPTVESVIELVNQNYI
;
A
#
# COMPACT_ATOMS: atom_id res chain seq x y z
N MET A 1 55.58 4.60 -1.28
CA MET A 1 54.56 3.57 -1.04
C MET A 1 53.30 4.29 -0.57
N ILE A 2 52.33 4.41 -1.47
CA ILE A 2 51.05 5.05 -1.16
C ILE A 2 50.14 3.89 -0.67
N GLY A 3 49.88 3.88 0.63
CA GLY A 3 48.99 2.91 1.25
C GLY A 3 47.56 3.11 0.73
N THR A 4 47.08 2.18 -0.06
CA THR A 4 45.63 2.03 -0.37
C THR A 4 44.92 1.60 0.90
N THR A 5 44.31 2.56 1.59
CA THR A 5 43.32 2.28 2.64
C THR A 5 42.11 1.66 1.94
N THR A 6 42.02 0.35 1.94
CA THR A 6 40.77 -0.37 1.67
C THR A 6 39.82 0.03 2.78
N ILE A 7 38.83 0.88 2.47
CA ILE A 7 37.67 1.11 3.33
C ILE A 7 36.93 -0.21 3.30
N ASP A 8 37.02 -0.96 4.37
CA ASP A 8 36.17 -2.14 4.61
C ASP A 8 34.73 -1.62 4.82
N ASN A 9 34.05 -1.43 3.70
CA ASN A 9 32.62 -1.17 3.72
C ASN A 9 31.96 -2.49 4.10
N GLY A 10 31.60 -2.63 5.37
CA GLY A 10 30.84 -3.78 5.85
C GLY A 10 29.64 -4.08 4.95
N PRO A 11 28.96 -5.23 5.09
CA PRO A 11 27.94 -5.66 4.13
C PRO A 11 26.87 -4.60 3.96
N THR A 12 26.55 -4.28 2.70
CA THR A 12 25.48 -3.36 2.30
C THR A 12 24.18 -3.72 3.00
N THR A 13 23.64 -2.80 3.77
CA THR A 13 22.41 -3.06 4.56
C THR A 13 21.19 -2.50 3.85
N ILE A 14 20.24 -3.39 3.58
CA ILE A 14 18.91 -3.07 3.03
C ILE A 14 17.86 -3.28 4.11
N PHE A 15 16.92 -2.35 4.22
CA PHE A 15 15.83 -2.46 5.18
C PHE A 15 14.48 -2.67 4.48
N SER A 16 13.68 -3.61 4.95
CA SER A 16 12.29 -3.79 4.47
C SER A 16 11.31 -3.15 5.44
N SER A 17 10.48 -2.24 4.94
CA SER A 17 9.39 -1.59 5.70
C SER A 17 8.20 -2.52 5.99
N LYS A 18 8.39 -3.81 5.76
CA LYS A 18 7.48 -4.89 6.10
C LYS A 18 8.28 -6.09 6.57
N LEU A 19 7.78 -6.77 7.59
CA LEU A 19 8.39 -8.02 8.06
C LEU A 19 8.42 -9.05 6.93
N LEU A 20 9.60 -9.58 6.64
CA LEU A 20 9.82 -10.59 5.61
C LEU A 20 9.79 -12.00 6.21
N SER A 21 9.20 -12.95 5.50
CA SER A 21 9.30 -14.37 5.83
C SER A 21 10.71 -14.89 5.62
N ARG A 22 11.03 -16.05 6.21
CA ARG A 22 12.33 -16.71 6.01
C ARG A 22 12.60 -16.97 4.52
N GLY A 23 11.63 -17.54 3.79
CA GLY A 23 11.80 -17.80 2.35
C GLY A 23 11.99 -16.52 1.51
N GLN A 24 11.42 -15.38 1.93
CA GLN A 24 11.68 -14.10 1.27
C GLN A 24 13.08 -13.57 1.58
N LYS A 25 13.58 -13.77 2.79
CA LYS A 25 14.96 -13.40 3.13
C LYS A 25 15.99 -14.24 2.37
N ASP A 26 15.69 -15.51 2.14
CA ASP A 26 16.56 -16.44 1.39
C ASP A 26 16.68 -16.10 -0.11
N LEU A 27 15.82 -15.19 -0.63
CA LEU A 27 15.89 -14.72 -2.02
C LEU A 27 16.91 -13.60 -2.25
N PHE A 28 17.46 -13.00 -1.21
CA PHE A 28 18.46 -11.96 -1.37
C PHE A 28 19.85 -12.51 -1.69
N ASN A 29 20.64 -11.69 -2.39
CA ASN A 29 22.05 -11.98 -2.61
C ASN A 29 22.78 -12.09 -1.25
N ASN A 30 23.64 -13.07 -1.07
CA ASN A 30 24.40 -13.33 0.16
C ASN A 30 25.33 -12.17 0.58
N ALA A 31 25.67 -11.26 -0.34
CA ALA A 31 26.44 -10.05 -0.06
C ALA A 31 25.65 -8.97 0.72
N LEU A 32 24.32 -9.12 0.81
CA LEU A 32 23.45 -8.15 1.44
C LEU A 32 23.08 -8.53 2.88
N LYS A 33 23.19 -7.57 3.80
CA LYS A 33 22.56 -7.67 5.10
C LYS A 33 21.14 -7.13 5.01
N VAL A 34 20.14 -7.95 5.32
CA VAL A 34 18.73 -7.57 5.22
C VAL A 34 18.07 -7.55 6.58
N GLU A 35 17.54 -6.39 6.95
CA GLU A 35 16.73 -6.17 8.14
C GLU A 35 15.28 -5.89 7.74
N SER A 36 14.33 -6.20 8.60
CA SER A 36 12.91 -6.01 8.30
C SER A 36 12.08 -5.79 9.56
N SER A 37 11.16 -4.84 9.49
CA SER A 37 10.09 -4.65 10.48
C SER A 37 8.89 -3.99 9.82
N ASP A 38 7.70 -4.11 10.42
CA ASP A 38 6.54 -3.40 9.93
C ASP A 38 6.63 -1.92 10.32
N PHE A 39 6.58 -1.01 9.33
CA PHE A 39 6.57 0.43 9.53
C PHE A 39 5.18 0.99 9.82
N ILE A 40 4.15 0.20 9.55
CA ILE A 40 2.77 0.56 9.82
C ILE A 40 2.06 -0.60 10.52
N LYS A 41 1.12 -0.26 11.39
CA LYS A 41 0.19 -1.21 11.99
C LYS A 41 -1.23 -0.77 11.66
N THR A 42 -2.00 -1.66 11.07
CA THR A 42 -3.41 -1.40 10.76
C THR A 42 -4.32 -2.05 11.78
N SER A 43 -5.42 -1.39 12.12
CA SER A 43 -6.47 -1.90 13.00
C SER A 43 -7.84 -1.57 12.45
N ALA A 44 -8.76 -2.55 12.46
CA ALA A 44 -10.14 -2.31 12.07
C ALA A 44 -10.80 -1.30 13.03
N ASN A 45 -11.49 -0.33 12.46
CA ASN A 45 -12.31 0.60 13.23
C ASN A 45 -13.68 -0.03 13.49
N ARG A 46 -14.35 0.39 14.55
CA ARG A 46 -15.76 0.06 14.77
C ARG A 46 -16.62 0.89 13.84
N ILE A 47 -17.20 0.26 12.82
CA ILE A 47 -18.11 0.91 11.88
C ILE A 47 -19.52 0.95 12.52
N LYS A 48 -20.18 2.10 12.44
CA LYS A 48 -21.56 2.21 12.95
C LYS A 48 -22.50 1.28 12.18
N PRO A 49 -23.36 0.51 12.85
CA PRO A 49 -24.25 -0.47 12.19
C PRO A 49 -25.12 0.14 11.08
N VAL A 50 -25.48 1.42 11.19
CA VAL A 50 -26.25 2.12 10.15
C VAL A 50 -25.52 2.14 8.80
N PHE A 51 -24.21 2.22 8.77
CA PHE A 51 -23.42 2.20 7.54
C PHE A 51 -23.19 0.78 7.00
N LEU A 52 -23.28 -0.25 7.83
CA LEU A 52 -23.12 -1.65 7.41
C LEU A 52 -24.42 -2.22 6.86
N LYS A 53 -25.57 -1.83 7.47
CA LYS A 53 -26.90 -2.34 7.10
C LYS A 53 -27.59 -1.52 6.01
N ALA A 54 -27.12 -0.32 5.71
CA ALA A 54 -27.64 0.48 4.62
C ALA A 54 -27.43 -0.22 3.28
N ALA A 55 -28.34 0.00 2.35
CA ALA A 55 -28.13 -0.39 0.95
C ALA A 55 -27.11 0.56 0.32
N HIS A 56 -26.05 0.00 -0.26
CA HIS A 56 -25.04 0.76 -0.97
C HIS A 56 -25.03 0.36 -2.45
N LYS A 57 -25.45 1.29 -3.31
CA LYS A 57 -25.50 1.05 -4.75
C LYS A 57 -24.12 0.85 -5.36
N ASN A 58 -23.16 1.70 -5.02
CA ASN A 58 -21.80 1.63 -5.53
C ASN A 58 -20.80 1.65 -4.36
N VAL A 59 -20.08 0.57 -4.18
CA VAL A 59 -19.11 0.40 -3.11
C VAL A 59 -17.70 0.38 -3.67
N VAL A 60 -16.80 1.15 -3.09
CA VAL A 60 -15.36 1.12 -3.41
C VAL A 60 -14.56 0.63 -2.22
N ILE A 61 -13.69 -0.37 -2.48
CA ILE A 61 -12.73 -0.90 -1.50
C ILE A 61 -11.36 -0.99 -2.18
N THR A 62 -10.40 -0.17 -1.74
CA THR A 62 -9.07 -0.06 -2.39
C THR A 62 -7.97 -0.91 -1.74
N SER A 63 -8.27 -1.58 -0.62
CA SER A 63 -7.29 -2.33 0.17
C SER A 63 -7.88 -3.60 0.76
N LYS A 64 -7.06 -4.66 0.87
CA LYS A 64 -7.44 -5.86 1.63
C LYS A 64 -7.77 -5.55 3.10
N ASN A 65 -7.11 -4.54 3.70
CA ASN A 65 -7.40 -4.14 5.08
C ASN A 65 -8.83 -3.59 5.22
N GLY A 66 -9.38 -2.93 4.19
CA GLY A 66 -10.77 -2.51 4.14
C GLY A 66 -11.73 -3.70 4.12
N VAL A 67 -11.41 -4.74 3.36
CA VAL A 67 -12.19 -6.00 3.34
C VAL A 67 -12.17 -6.68 4.70
N GLU A 68 -10.98 -6.85 5.29
CA GLU A 68 -10.80 -7.45 6.61
C GLU A 68 -11.53 -6.64 7.70
N ALA A 69 -11.48 -5.30 7.62
CA ALA A 69 -12.18 -4.42 8.55
C ALA A 69 -13.72 -4.56 8.46
N LEU A 70 -14.28 -4.66 7.26
CA LEU A 70 -15.71 -4.93 7.08
C LEU A 70 -16.11 -6.26 7.73
N LEU A 71 -15.39 -7.33 7.45
CA LEU A 71 -15.66 -8.67 7.98
C LEU A 71 -15.43 -8.79 9.50
N ASN A 72 -14.62 -7.91 10.10
CA ASN A 72 -14.48 -7.81 11.55
C ASN A 72 -15.66 -7.08 12.21
N ASN A 73 -16.47 -6.36 11.46
CA ASN A 73 -17.61 -5.61 11.97
C ASN A 73 -18.96 -6.33 11.79
N CYS A 74 -19.10 -7.17 10.76
CA CYS A 74 -20.32 -7.92 10.51
C CYS A 74 -20.04 -9.15 9.65
N ALA A 75 -20.98 -10.07 9.58
CA ALA A 75 -20.94 -11.18 8.64
C ALA A 75 -21.13 -10.67 7.20
N ALA A 76 -20.57 -11.36 6.21
CA ALA A 76 -20.62 -10.93 4.82
C ALA A 76 -22.07 -10.87 4.27
N GLU A 77 -22.91 -11.77 4.70
CA GLU A 77 -24.34 -11.84 4.35
C GLU A 77 -25.17 -10.67 4.88
N ASP A 78 -24.67 -9.93 5.86
CA ASP A 78 -25.31 -8.73 6.39
C ASP A 78 -24.96 -7.46 5.58
N LEU A 79 -23.98 -7.54 4.66
CA LEU A 79 -23.58 -6.43 3.81
C LEU A 79 -24.52 -6.31 2.61
N ASN A 80 -25.20 -5.17 2.50
CA ASN A 80 -26.13 -4.89 1.40
C ASN A 80 -25.45 -4.06 0.30
N PHE A 81 -24.54 -4.69 -0.45
CA PHE A 81 -23.76 -4.08 -1.52
C PHE A 81 -24.29 -4.52 -2.89
N GLU A 82 -24.80 -3.57 -3.69
CA GLU A 82 -25.32 -3.86 -5.03
C GLU A 82 -24.17 -4.03 -6.04
N THR A 83 -23.22 -3.10 -6.03
CA THR A 83 -22.11 -3.12 -6.98
C THR A 83 -20.80 -2.82 -6.26
N ILE A 84 -19.80 -3.68 -6.44
CA ILE A 84 -18.49 -3.52 -5.79
C ILE A 84 -17.41 -3.23 -6.83
N TYR A 85 -16.63 -2.20 -6.55
CA TYR A 85 -15.44 -1.79 -7.29
C TYR A 85 -14.20 -1.85 -6.39
N CYS A 86 -13.04 -2.21 -6.93
CA CYS A 86 -11.86 -2.30 -6.10
C CYS A 86 -10.55 -1.97 -6.83
N VAL A 87 -9.48 -1.86 -6.05
CA VAL A 87 -8.12 -1.67 -6.56
C VAL A 87 -7.28 -2.91 -6.27
N GLY A 88 -6.65 -3.43 -7.34
CA GLY A 88 -5.64 -4.47 -7.26
C GLY A 88 -6.20 -5.90 -7.20
N ARG A 89 -5.46 -6.81 -7.86
CA ARG A 89 -5.87 -8.23 -8.01
C ARG A 89 -6.04 -8.97 -6.67
N ARG A 90 -5.22 -8.65 -5.67
CA ARG A 90 -5.30 -9.29 -4.34
C ARG A 90 -6.56 -8.89 -3.59
N THR A 91 -6.92 -7.61 -3.64
CA THR A 91 -8.17 -7.09 -3.04
C THR A 91 -9.37 -7.68 -3.75
N LYS A 92 -9.37 -7.69 -5.10
CA LYS A 92 -10.42 -8.31 -5.91
C LYS A 92 -10.67 -9.76 -5.49
N ARG A 93 -9.62 -10.58 -5.48
CA ARG A 93 -9.75 -12.01 -5.08
C ARG A 93 -10.33 -12.16 -3.66
N LEU A 94 -9.89 -11.33 -2.71
CA LEU A 94 -10.39 -11.42 -1.34
C LEU A 94 -11.87 -11.04 -1.23
N ILE A 95 -12.31 -10.00 -1.96
CA ILE A 95 -13.72 -9.59 -2.03
C ILE A 95 -14.56 -10.72 -2.64
N GLU A 96 -14.14 -11.26 -3.79
CA GLU A 96 -14.86 -12.34 -4.49
C GLU A 96 -14.96 -13.64 -3.67
N GLN A 97 -13.96 -13.92 -2.84
CA GLN A 97 -13.96 -15.08 -1.93
C GLN A 97 -14.82 -14.90 -0.68
N LYS A 98 -14.99 -13.68 -0.20
CA LYS A 98 -15.51 -13.42 1.14
C LYS A 98 -16.79 -12.60 1.18
N ILE A 99 -17.06 -11.75 0.19
CA ILE A 99 -18.20 -10.83 0.18
C ILE A 99 -19.11 -11.10 -1.03
N GLY A 100 -18.57 -10.96 -2.26
CA GLY A 100 -19.39 -11.11 -3.45
C GLY A 100 -18.65 -10.68 -4.73
N PRO A 101 -19.33 -10.70 -5.88
CA PRO A 101 -18.69 -10.41 -7.16
C PRO A 101 -18.23 -8.96 -7.26
N VAL A 102 -17.08 -8.75 -7.89
CA VAL A 102 -16.52 -7.43 -8.21
C VAL A 102 -16.86 -7.07 -9.65
N LYS A 103 -17.63 -6.00 -9.87
CA LYS A 103 -18.01 -5.51 -11.21
C LYS A 103 -16.78 -5.05 -12.00
N HIS A 104 -15.90 -4.26 -11.38
CA HIS A 104 -14.68 -3.79 -12.04
C HIS A 104 -13.54 -3.58 -11.05
N SER A 105 -12.30 -3.76 -11.53
CA SER A 105 -11.10 -3.50 -10.72
C SER A 105 -10.00 -2.86 -11.55
N GLU A 106 -9.31 -1.89 -10.97
CA GLU A 106 -8.21 -1.20 -11.58
C GLU A 106 -6.88 -1.40 -10.83
N LYS A 107 -5.78 -1.05 -11.47
CA LYS A 107 -4.43 -1.17 -10.90
C LYS A 107 -4.13 -0.16 -9.78
N ASN A 108 -4.81 0.97 -9.76
CA ASN A 108 -4.66 2.03 -8.74
C ASN A 108 -5.94 2.85 -8.60
N ALA A 109 -6.02 3.66 -7.54
CA ALA A 109 -7.19 4.47 -7.20
C ALA A 109 -7.53 5.52 -8.28
N LYS A 110 -6.52 6.16 -8.90
CA LYS A 110 -6.71 7.13 -9.97
C LYS A 110 -7.35 6.51 -11.22
N ALA A 111 -6.92 5.31 -11.62
CA ALA A 111 -7.50 4.61 -12.75
C ALA A 111 -8.95 4.19 -12.45
N LEU A 112 -9.21 3.72 -11.21
CA LEU A 112 -10.56 3.37 -10.78
C LEU A 112 -11.49 4.58 -10.77
N ALA A 113 -11.03 5.73 -10.27
CA ALA A 113 -11.82 6.95 -10.28
C ALA A 113 -12.22 7.37 -11.70
N LYS A 114 -11.28 7.35 -12.65
CA LYS A 114 -11.57 7.65 -14.07
C LYS A 114 -12.59 6.69 -14.67
N TYR A 115 -12.47 5.39 -14.38
CA TYR A 115 -13.45 4.41 -14.81
C TYR A 115 -14.84 4.70 -14.24
N LEU A 116 -14.91 5.03 -12.95
CA LEU A 116 -16.17 5.35 -12.29
C LEU A 116 -16.83 6.61 -12.88
N VAL A 117 -16.06 7.66 -13.18
CA VAL A 117 -16.57 8.87 -13.84
C VAL A 117 -17.28 8.55 -15.16
N GLU A 118 -16.79 7.57 -15.91
CA GLU A 118 -17.33 7.21 -17.23
C GLU A 118 -18.46 6.19 -17.16
N PHE A 119 -18.42 5.24 -16.22
CA PHE A 119 -19.27 4.05 -16.26
C PHE A 119 -20.16 3.81 -15.02
N ILE A 120 -20.11 4.70 -14.00
CA ILE A 120 -20.93 4.51 -12.80
C ILE A 120 -22.40 4.78 -13.07
N GLU A 121 -23.25 3.96 -12.50
CA GLU A 121 -24.69 4.18 -12.50
C GLU A 121 -25.11 4.97 -11.27
N GLY A 122 -25.54 6.21 -11.47
CA GLY A 122 -25.88 7.14 -10.39
C GLY A 122 -24.74 8.10 -10.07
N SER A 123 -24.90 8.86 -9.01
CA SER A 123 -24.01 9.98 -8.65
C SER A 123 -23.44 9.87 -7.24
N GLU A 124 -23.40 8.68 -6.66
CA GLU A 124 -22.90 8.46 -5.30
C GLU A 124 -22.10 7.16 -5.18
N VAL A 125 -21.01 7.24 -4.41
CA VAL A 125 -20.11 6.13 -4.09
C VAL A 125 -19.93 6.06 -2.58
N THR A 126 -20.03 4.86 -1.99
CA THR A 126 -19.59 4.60 -0.63
C THR A 126 -18.17 4.02 -0.66
N TYR A 127 -17.23 4.74 -0.07
CA TYR A 127 -15.81 4.38 -0.06
C TYR A 127 -15.37 3.93 1.34
N PHE A 128 -15.14 2.63 1.52
CA PHE A 128 -14.54 2.09 2.75
C PHE A 128 -13.02 2.22 2.68
N CYS A 129 -12.47 3.14 3.44
CA CYS A 129 -11.08 3.58 3.34
C CYS A 129 -10.32 3.50 4.68
N SER A 130 -9.04 3.87 4.66
CA SER A 130 -8.23 4.17 5.84
C SER A 130 -8.41 5.63 6.24
N ASP A 131 -8.13 5.93 7.51
CA ASP A 131 -7.87 7.29 8.00
C ASP A 131 -6.72 7.98 7.25
N ILE A 132 -5.71 7.20 6.82
CA ILE A 132 -4.61 7.66 5.96
C ILE A 132 -4.82 7.08 4.57
N ARG A 133 -5.47 7.83 3.68
CA ARG A 133 -5.70 7.46 2.28
C ARG A 133 -5.14 8.50 1.33
N MET A 134 -4.98 8.12 0.06
CA MET A 134 -4.66 9.05 -1.02
C MET A 134 -5.94 9.76 -1.49
N ASP A 135 -5.85 11.06 -1.77
CA ASP A 135 -6.99 11.88 -2.19
C ASP A 135 -7.36 11.70 -3.67
N ASP A 136 -6.53 11.03 -4.47
CA ASP A 136 -6.75 10.89 -5.92
C ASP A 136 -8.17 10.40 -6.29
N LEU A 137 -8.75 9.44 -5.53
CA LEU A 137 -10.07 8.88 -5.86
C LEU A 137 -11.21 9.83 -5.49
N PRO A 138 -11.36 10.29 -4.22
CA PRO A 138 -12.44 11.21 -3.89
C PRO A 138 -12.36 12.50 -4.69
N THR A 139 -11.19 13.10 -4.86
CA THR A 139 -11.03 14.36 -5.62
C THR A 139 -11.54 14.22 -7.06
N ILE A 140 -11.13 13.18 -7.79
CA ILE A 140 -11.57 12.98 -9.19
C ILE A 140 -13.08 12.76 -9.28
N LEU A 141 -13.67 12.01 -8.34
CA LEU A 141 -15.10 11.75 -8.34
C LEU A 141 -15.90 13.03 -8.02
N GLU A 142 -15.50 13.78 -7.00
CA GLU A 142 -16.15 15.03 -6.58
C GLU A 142 -16.05 16.12 -7.67
N GLU A 143 -14.89 16.28 -8.34
CA GLU A 143 -14.70 17.15 -9.51
C GLU A 143 -15.64 16.79 -10.67
N SER A 144 -16.10 15.53 -10.70
CA SER A 144 -17.05 15.01 -11.69
C SER A 144 -18.50 14.95 -11.20
N ASN A 145 -18.82 15.66 -10.09
CA ASN A 145 -20.14 15.69 -9.45
C ASN A 145 -20.65 14.32 -8.97
N ILE A 146 -19.73 13.41 -8.63
CA ILE A 146 -20.05 12.14 -7.99
C ILE A 146 -19.75 12.27 -6.48
N LYS A 147 -20.79 12.20 -5.66
CA LYS A 147 -20.67 12.31 -4.21
C LYS A 147 -19.95 11.09 -3.63
N VAL A 148 -18.95 11.33 -2.78
CA VAL A 148 -18.23 10.26 -2.08
C VAL A 148 -18.58 10.25 -0.62
N GLN A 149 -19.24 9.18 -0.16
CA GLN A 149 -19.43 8.91 1.26
C GLN A 149 -18.24 8.09 1.76
N GLU A 150 -17.33 8.74 2.45
CA GLU A 150 -16.18 8.06 3.04
C GLU A 150 -16.54 7.44 4.39
N ILE A 151 -16.15 6.17 4.57
CA ILE A 151 -16.28 5.43 5.83
C ILE A 151 -14.90 4.92 6.21
N GLU A 152 -14.33 5.46 7.28
CA GLU A 152 -13.05 5.03 7.82
C GLU A 152 -13.17 3.63 8.44
N ALA A 153 -12.98 2.62 7.59
CA ALA A 153 -13.12 1.21 7.98
C ALA A 153 -11.95 0.72 8.85
N TYR A 154 -10.77 1.30 8.69
CA TYR A 154 -9.58 0.97 9.47
C TYR A 154 -8.66 2.17 9.65
N SER A 155 -7.85 2.13 10.69
CA SER A 155 -6.81 3.12 10.95
C SER A 155 -5.42 2.54 10.74
N THR A 156 -4.46 3.41 10.40
CA THR A 156 -3.08 3.06 10.12
C THR A 156 -2.15 3.86 11.04
N LYS A 157 -1.55 3.18 12.01
CA LYS A 157 -0.54 3.77 12.88
C LYS A 157 0.84 3.70 12.24
N LEU A 158 1.55 4.82 12.21
CA LEU A 158 2.89 4.93 11.69
C LEU A 158 3.90 4.56 12.79
N GLU A 159 4.68 3.50 12.60
CA GLU A 159 5.54 2.90 13.64
C GLU A 159 6.95 2.56 13.15
N ALA A 160 7.45 3.25 12.10
CA ALA A 160 8.81 3.00 11.63
C ALA A 160 9.84 3.20 12.77
N PRO A 161 10.80 2.29 12.91
CA PRO A 161 11.92 2.49 13.83
C PRO A 161 12.85 3.59 13.31
N LYS A 162 13.70 4.13 14.18
CA LYS A 162 14.86 4.88 13.72
C LYS A 162 15.89 3.90 13.21
N LEU A 163 16.30 4.07 11.95
CA LEU A 163 17.28 3.21 11.30
C LEU A 163 18.70 3.75 11.51
N GLY A 164 19.70 2.86 11.43
CA GLY A 164 21.11 3.23 11.47
C GLY A 164 21.55 4.03 10.25
N LYS A 165 22.65 4.77 10.34
CA LYS A 165 23.20 5.59 9.24
C LYS A 165 23.75 4.78 8.06
N SER A 166 23.99 3.48 8.24
CA SER A 166 24.57 2.58 7.22
C SER A 166 23.52 1.91 6.32
N ILE A 167 22.27 2.39 6.33
CA ILE A 167 21.21 1.83 5.45
C ILE A 167 21.37 2.44 4.06
N GLU A 168 21.68 1.61 3.06
CA GLU A 168 21.83 2.03 1.67
C GLU A 168 20.50 2.04 0.89
N GLY A 169 19.55 1.22 1.28
CA GLY A 169 18.24 1.20 0.63
C GLY A 169 17.12 0.73 1.53
N VAL A 170 15.92 1.22 1.24
CA VAL A 170 14.69 0.81 1.95
C VAL A 170 13.63 0.36 0.95
N MET A 171 13.04 -0.79 1.22
CA MET A 171 11.94 -1.38 0.44
C MET A 171 10.60 -0.88 1.00
N PHE A 172 9.86 -0.15 0.17
CA PHE A 172 8.55 0.43 0.54
C PHE A 172 7.40 -0.27 -0.18
N TYR A 173 6.37 -0.62 0.58
CA TYR A 173 5.21 -1.38 0.07
C TYR A 173 3.91 -0.57 -0.01
N SER A 174 3.91 0.67 0.46
CA SER A 174 2.80 1.61 0.36
C SER A 174 3.26 3.05 0.58
N PRO A 175 2.49 4.07 0.17
CA PRO A 175 2.78 5.47 0.51
C PRO A 175 2.88 5.71 2.02
N SER A 176 2.03 5.07 2.82
CA SER A 176 2.03 5.20 4.28
C SER A 176 3.31 4.67 4.94
N THR A 177 4.00 3.68 4.35
CA THR A 177 5.31 3.23 4.87
C THR A 177 6.41 4.26 4.65
N ILE A 178 6.32 5.08 3.58
CA ILE A 178 7.22 6.21 3.35
C ILE A 178 6.97 7.31 4.38
N GLN A 179 5.70 7.68 4.59
CA GLN A 179 5.31 8.67 5.60
C GLN A 179 5.78 8.24 7.00
N SER A 180 5.64 6.95 7.32
CA SER A 180 6.14 6.40 8.58
C SER A 180 7.65 6.51 8.71
N PHE A 181 8.40 6.16 7.65
CA PHE A 181 9.86 6.28 7.62
C PHE A 181 10.31 7.72 7.90
N LEU A 182 9.70 8.69 7.24
CA LEU A 182 10.07 10.11 7.33
C LEU A 182 9.83 10.74 8.71
N GLN A 183 9.03 10.10 9.57
CA GLN A 183 8.85 10.60 10.95
C GLN A 183 10.14 10.53 11.79
N LYS A 184 11.03 9.59 11.48
CA LYS A 184 12.23 9.34 12.31
C LYS A 184 13.53 9.23 11.51
N ASN A 185 13.47 9.23 10.17
CA ASN A 185 14.59 8.95 9.30
C ASN A 185 14.70 9.98 8.17
N THR A 186 15.92 10.17 7.66
CA THR A 186 16.21 11.05 6.51
C THR A 186 16.18 10.24 5.21
N PRO A 187 15.72 10.80 4.08
CA PRO A 187 15.57 10.10 2.79
C PRO A 187 16.91 10.10 1.99
N GLU A 188 18.01 9.73 2.62
CA GLU A 188 19.35 9.73 2.02
C GLU A 188 19.74 8.37 1.40
N CYS A 189 18.86 7.39 1.44
CA CYS A 189 19.04 6.05 0.89
C CYS A 189 18.22 5.84 -0.39
N ILE A 190 18.44 4.72 -1.07
CA ILE A 190 17.63 4.32 -2.23
C ILE A 190 16.25 3.86 -1.78
N ALA A 191 15.19 4.36 -2.43
CA ALA A 191 13.82 3.92 -2.20
C ALA A 191 13.41 2.86 -3.23
N TYR A 192 13.27 1.60 -2.82
CA TYR A 192 12.77 0.50 -3.65
C TYR A 192 11.26 0.36 -3.45
N CYS A 193 10.47 0.76 -4.43
CA CYS A 193 9.02 0.85 -4.33
C CYS A 193 8.31 -0.33 -5.01
N ILE A 194 7.29 -0.87 -4.35
CA ILE A 194 6.49 -1.99 -4.86
C ILE A 194 5.70 -1.63 -6.13
N GLY A 195 5.43 -0.35 -6.37
CA GLY A 195 4.64 0.11 -7.51
C GLY A 195 4.54 1.62 -7.60
N GLU A 196 3.88 2.10 -8.66
CA GLU A 196 3.85 3.51 -9.05
C GLU A 196 3.26 4.47 -8.00
N SER A 197 2.21 4.08 -7.27
CA SER A 197 1.64 4.93 -6.22
C SER A 197 2.61 5.15 -5.07
N THR A 198 3.38 4.13 -4.69
CA THR A 198 4.45 4.23 -3.69
C THR A 198 5.60 5.07 -4.22
N ALA A 199 5.99 4.87 -5.48
CA ALA A 199 7.06 5.65 -6.11
C ALA A 199 6.69 7.13 -6.28
N LYS A 200 5.43 7.45 -6.61
CA LYS A 200 4.94 8.84 -6.67
C LYS A 200 5.12 9.55 -5.34
N GLU A 201 4.86 8.87 -4.23
CA GLU A 201 5.10 9.41 -2.89
C GLU A 201 6.59 9.53 -2.59
N ALA A 202 7.38 8.49 -2.88
CA ALA A 202 8.83 8.49 -2.64
C ALA A 202 9.56 9.62 -3.38
N LYS A 203 9.21 9.88 -4.64
CA LYS A 203 9.83 10.94 -5.48
C LYS A 203 9.70 12.36 -4.93
N LYS A 204 8.82 12.58 -3.95
CA LYS A 204 8.72 13.87 -3.25
C LYS A 204 9.89 14.12 -2.31
N TYR A 205 10.59 13.08 -1.88
CA TYR A 205 11.57 13.14 -0.79
C TYR A 205 12.92 12.51 -1.13
N PHE A 206 12.91 11.38 -1.86
CA PHE A 206 14.11 10.59 -2.17
C PHE A 206 14.70 10.99 -3.52
N LYS A 207 16.04 11.05 -3.60
CA LYS A 207 16.78 11.33 -4.84
C LYS A 207 16.81 10.13 -5.79
N ASP A 208 16.95 8.91 -5.26
CA ASP A 208 16.97 7.66 -6.04
C ASP A 208 15.73 6.82 -5.67
N VAL A 209 14.82 6.66 -6.66
CA VAL A 209 13.58 5.91 -6.51
C VAL A 209 13.47 4.88 -7.61
N ARG A 210 13.39 3.62 -7.22
CA ARG A 210 13.29 2.48 -8.12
C ARG A 210 11.97 1.75 -7.93
N VAL A 211 11.41 1.23 -9.02
CA VAL A 211 10.06 0.63 -9.02
C VAL A 211 10.12 -0.81 -9.50
N ALA A 212 9.52 -1.71 -8.75
CA ALA A 212 9.42 -3.12 -9.12
C ALA A 212 8.52 -3.30 -10.36
N LYS A 213 8.90 -4.21 -11.25
CA LYS A 213 8.15 -4.52 -12.48
C LYS A 213 6.75 -5.07 -12.21
N ILE A 214 6.62 -5.85 -11.14
CA ILE A 214 5.36 -6.46 -10.69
C ILE A 214 5.15 -6.07 -9.22
N PRO A 215 3.92 -5.72 -8.77
CA PRO A 215 3.67 -5.28 -7.40
C PRO A 215 3.64 -6.46 -6.41
N THR A 216 4.77 -7.14 -6.26
CA THR A 216 5.01 -8.24 -5.31
C THR A 216 6.25 -7.99 -4.48
N VAL A 217 6.33 -8.59 -3.29
CA VAL A 217 7.52 -8.49 -2.43
C VAL A 217 8.74 -9.08 -3.14
N GLU A 218 8.55 -10.20 -3.81
CA GLU A 218 9.59 -10.93 -4.54
C GLU A 218 10.18 -10.08 -5.68
N SER A 219 9.34 -9.32 -6.40
CA SER A 219 9.82 -8.42 -7.46
C SER A 219 10.57 -7.20 -6.92
N VAL A 220 10.27 -6.74 -5.70
CA VAL A 220 11.08 -5.71 -5.03
C VAL A 220 12.43 -6.30 -4.59
N ILE A 221 12.46 -7.54 -4.11
CA ILE A 221 13.71 -8.24 -3.77
C ILE A 221 14.59 -8.42 -5.02
N GLU A 222 14.00 -8.85 -6.13
CA GLU A 222 14.70 -8.96 -7.42
C GLU A 222 15.30 -7.61 -7.84
N LEU A 223 14.55 -6.53 -7.72
CA LEU A 223 15.00 -5.17 -8.03
C LEU A 223 16.20 -4.75 -7.15
N VAL A 224 16.17 -5.09 -5.85
CA VAL A 224 17.29 -4.88 -4.95
C VAL A 224 18.50 -5.68 -5.40
N ASN A 225 18.34 -6.99 -5.64
CA ASN A 225 19.46 -7.85 -6.08
C ASN A 225 20.14 -7.35 -7.34
N GLN A 226 19.37 -6.85 -8.34
CA GLN A 226 19.91 -6.28 -9.58
C GLN A 226 20.81 -5.07 -9.37
N ASN A 227 20.70 -4.41 -8.22
CA ASN A 227 21.52 -3.24 -7.89
C ASN A 227 22.86 -3.60 -7.24
N TYR A 228 23.04 -4.81 -6.78
CA TYR A 228 24.20 -5.26 -6.01
C TYR A 228 24.78 -6.58 -6.56
N ILE A 229 24.87 -6.65 -7.89
CA ILE A 229 25.52 -7.76 -8.62
C ILE A 229 27.03 -7.56 -8.63
#